data_4956d3cf384f71eb60816355a08d8f62
#
_entry.id   4956d3cf384f71eb60816355a08d8f62
#
_cell.length_a   1.000
_cell.length_b   1.000
_cell.length_c   1.000
_cell.angle_alpha   90.00
_cell.angle_beta   90.00
_cell.angle_gamma   90.00
#
_symmetry.space_group_name_H-M   'P 1'
#
loop_
_entity.id
_entity.type
_entity.pdbx_description
1 polymer ?
#
loop_
_entity_poly.entity_id
_entity_poly.type
_entity_poly.pdbx_seq_one_letter_code
_entity_poly.pdbx_strand_id
1 'polypeptide(L)'
;MADSILKNILSQYNKKKLNAEYEAELRKQRLYKEYPKLQEIDNKLTSLAISTTKSLINNNDKSLLKELNDNILKLREEKNKILKTINISQDFFEPHYECNICKDSGYINNKDYTTSMCSCLKQKLYDAQYNKANISNLDTQNFDTFSDLYYSDKIDENKYHTNISPRENINLIKDICFKFIENFEDPNQKNLLFTGNTGLGKTFLSSAIANEIIKKGKNVLYQTAPVMLDSIIDYRFGKSKDSNILDSILNVDLLIIDDLGTECINNMKFTELFNIINTRLLNQNKITKTIISTNLSLKNLYSNYDERIVSRLVGNYDICYFFGDDIRFKKKSEN
;
A
#
# COMPACT_ATOMS: atom_id res chain seq x y z
N MET A 1 -6.39 21.35 -10.16
CA MET A 1 -6.21 19.95 -10.62
C MET A 1 -6.30 18.95 -9.46
N ALA A 2 -5.56 19.12 -8.37
CA ALA A 2 -5.64 18.22 -7.20
C ALA A 2 -7.05 18.06 -6.62
N ASP A 3 -7.81 19.15 -6.48
CA ASP A 3 -9.19 19.10 -5.96
C ASP A 3 -10.16 18.32 -6.87
N SER A 4 -9.95 18.35 -8.19
CA SER A 4 -10.80 17.59 -9.13
C SER A 4 -10.50 16.09 -9.06
N ILE A 5 -9.23 15.71 -8.87
CA ILE A 5 -8.82 14.32 -8.68
C ILE A 5 -9.39 13.78 -7.36
N LEU A 6 -9.24 14.51 -6.27
CA LEU A 6 -9.78 14.13 -4.96
C LEU A 6 -11.31 13.95 -5.03
N LYS A 7 -12.04 14.90 -5.62
CA LYS A 7 -13.50 14.79 -5.78
C LYS A 7 -13.91 13.55 -6.56
N ASN A 8 -13.19 13.23 -7.64
CA ASN A 8 -13.47 12.04 -8.45
C ASN A 8 -13.24 10.75 -7.63
N ILE A 9 -12.12 10.66 -6.92
CA ILE A 9 -11.82 9.51 -6.07
C ILE A 9 -12.87 9.36 -4.96
N LEU A 10 -13.23 10.44 -4.27
CA LEU A 10 -14.26 10.41 -3.23
C LEU A 10 -15.65 9.99 -3.76
N SER A 11 -15.99 10.40 -4.99
CA SER A 11 -17.22 9.92 -5.66
C SER A 11 -17.20 8.41 -5.87
N GLN A 12 -16.04 7.84 -6.27
CA GLN A 12 -15.87 6.38 -6.40
C GLN A 12 -15.99 5.67 -5.05
N TYR A 13 -15.40 6.22 -3.98
CA TYR A 13 -15.52 5.70 -2.62
C TYR A 13 -16.99 5.65 -2.16
N ASN A 14 -17.71 6.75 -2.33
CA ASN A 14 -19.11 6.83 -1.95
C ASN A 14 -19.96 5.81 -2.72
N LYS A 15 -19.71 5.65 -4.02
CA LYS A 15 -20.39 4.64 -4.84
C LYS A 15 -20.11 3.21 -4.35
N LYS A 16 -18.85 2.89 -4.00
CA LYS A 16 -18.47 1.56 -3.46
C LYS A 16 -19.15 1.29 -2.13
N LYS A 17 -19.12 2.27 -1.22
CA LYS A 17 -19.77 2.18 0.08
C LYS A 17 -21.26 1.91 -0.06
N LEU A 18 -21.95 2.71 -0.86
CA LEU A 18 -23.39 2.54 -1.11
C LEU A 18 -23.71 1.19 -1.75
N ASN A 19 -22.89 0.70 -2.67
CA ASN A 19 -23.07 -0.63 -3.25
C ASN A 19 -22.90 -1.74 -2.21
N ALA A 20 -21.88 -1.67 -1.35
CA ALA A 20 -21.67 -2.66 -0.29
C ALA A 20 -22.84 -2.69 0.70
N GLU A 21 -23.36 -1.52 1.09
CA GLU A 21 -24.53 -1.38 1.97
C GLU A 21 -25.80 -1.92 1.29
N TYR A 22 -26.00 -1.61 0.00
CA TYR A 22 -27.13 -2.10 -0.79
C TYR A 22 -27.13 -3.62 -0.94
N GLU A 23 -25.96 -4.20 -1.25
CA GLU A 23 -25.84 -5.66 -1.36
C GLU A 23 -26.08 -6.38 -0.03
N ALA A 24 -25.63 -5.81 1.08
CA ALA A 24 -25.93 -6.35 2.41
C ALA A 24 -27.43 -6.35 2.69
N GLU A 25 -28.13 -5.25 2.35
CA GLU A 25 -29.57 -5.16 2.52
C GLU A 25 -30.32 -6.14 1.58
N LEU A 26 -29.86 -6.34 0.34
CA LEU A 26 -30.44 -7.35 -0.56
C LEU A 26 -30.27 -8.78 -0.01
N ARG A 27 -29.08 -9.12 0.55
CA ARG A 27 -28.85 -10.43 1.19
C ARG A 27 -29.81 -10.63 2.36
N LYS A 28 -29.97 -9.61 3.20
CA LYS A 28 -30.89 -9.62 4.33
C LYS A 28 -32.33 -9.80 3.89
N GLN A 29 -32.81 -9.08 2.87
CA GLN A 29 -34.15 -9.20 2.34
C GLN A 29 -34.43 -10.57 1.74
N ARG A 30 -33.47 -11.18 1.04
CA ARG A 30 -33.59 -12.56 0.53
C ARG A 30 -33.78 -13.55 1.68
N LEU A 31 -32.97 -13.42 2.72
CA LEU A 31 -33.05 -14.30 3.90
C LEU A 31 -34.38 -14.14 4.64
N TYR A 32 -34.92 -12.92 4.73
CA TYR A 32 -36.20 -12.67 5.36
C TYR A 32 -37.38 -13.29 4.57
N LYS A 33 -37.29 -13.38 3.24
CA LYS A 33 -38.28 -14.10 2.42
C LYS A 33 -38.29 -15.59 2.70
N GLU A 34 -37.12 -16.19 2.92
CA GLU A 34 -36.99 -17.61 3.24
C GLU A 34 -37.33 -17.91 4.70
N TYR A 35 -37.00 -16.98 5.61
CA TYR A 35 -37.18 -17.13 7.06
C TYR A 35 -37.90 -15.93 7.64
N PRO A 36 -39.23 -15.79 7.47
CA PRO A 36 -40.00 -14.61 7.93
C PRO A 36 -39.89 -14.34 9.42
N LYS A 37 -39.67 -15.40 10.21
CA LYS A 37 -39.50 -15.29 11.66
C LYS A 37 -38.29 -14.45 12.06
N LEU A 38 -37.19 -14.44 11.25
CA LEU A 38 -36.06 -13.56 11.49
C LEU A 38 -36.42 -12.08 11.33
N GLN A 39 -37.26 -11.77 10.34
CA GLN A 39 -37.77 -10.41 10.14
C GLN A 39 -38.63 -9.93 11.31
N GLU A 40 -39.51 -10.81 11.82
CA GLU A 40 -40.32 -10.48 12.99
C GLU A 40 -39.48 -10.20 14.22
N ILE A 41 -38.45 -11.01 14.45
CA ILE A 41 -37.51 -10.82 15.58
C ILE A 41 -36.76 -9.48 15.43
N ASP A 42 -36.25 -9.17 14.24
CA ASP A 42 -35.49 -7.91 14.00
C ASP A 42 -36.41 -6.68 14.13
N ASN A 43 -37.66 -6.76 13.68
CA ASN A 43 -38.66 -5.71 13.89
C ASN A 43 -38.96 -5.49 15.39
N LYS A 44 -39.09 -6.58 16.18
CA LYS A 44 -39.27 -6.52 17.63
C LYS A 44 -38.05 -5.91 18.32
N LEU A 45 -36.84 -6.32 17.94
CA LEU A 45 -35.59 -5.76 18.47
C LEU A 45 -35.48 -4.26 18.20
N THR A 46 -35.84 -3.82 16.99
CA THR A 46 -35.84 -2.40 16.61
C THR A 46 -36.87 -1.61 17.44
N SER A 47 -38.07 -2.12 17.60
CA SER A 47 -39.12 -1.46 18.41
C SER A 47 -38.74 -1.36 19.88
N LEU A 48 -38.13 -2.42 20.44
CA LEU A 48 -37.65 -2.41 21.83
C LEU A 48 -36.46 -1.44 22.01
N ALA A 49 -35.54 -1.34 21.07
CA ALA A 49 -34.44 -0.38 21.12
C ALA A 49 -34.96 1.06 21.13
N ILE A 50 -35.98 1.37 20.31
CA ILE A 50 -36.62 2.70 20.29
C ILE A 50 -37.34 2.96 21.63
N SER A 51 -38.04 1.96 22.21
CA SER A 51 -38.70 2.07 23.49
C SER A 51 -37.72 2.32 24.63
N THR A 52 -36.57 1.58 24.62
CA THR A 52 -35.51 1.74 25.61
C THR A 52 -34.93 3.16 25.56
N THR A 53 -34.65 3.67 24.34
CA THR A 53 -34.13 5.05 24.18
C THR A 53 -35.12 6.08 24.67
N LYS A 54 -36.41 5.93 24.38
CA LYS A 54 -37.48 6.84 24.89
C LYS A 54 -37.59 6.80 26.41
N SER A 55 -37.48 5.62 27.01
CA SER A 55 -37.55 5.47 28.49
C SER A 55 -36.33 6.05 29.17
N LEU A 56 -35.15 5.99 28.59
CA LEU A 56 -33.95 6.66 29.08
C LEU A 56 -34.06 8.18 29.08
N ILE A 57 -34.76 8.73 28.08
CA ILE A 57 -34.94 10.20 27.99
C ILE A 57 -36.05 10.71 28.93
N ASN A 58 -37.13 9.96 29.11
CA ASN A 58 -38.31 10.45 29.80
C ASN A 58 -38.42 10.07 31.29
N ASN A 59 -37.92 8.90 31.71
CA ASN A 59 -37.95 8.45 33.10
C ASN A 59 -36.81 7.44 33.36
N ASN A 60 -35.99 7.71 34.38
CA ASN A 60 -34.92 6.79 34.85
C ASN A 60 -35.49 5.58 35.64
N ASP A 61 -36.54 4.92 35.14
CA ASP A 61 -37.09 3.73 35.78
C ASP A 61 -36.19 2.51 35.49
N LYS A 62 -35.36 2.19 36.49
CA LYS A 62 -34.38 1.07 36.40
C LYS A 62 -35.05 -0.29 36.26
N SER A 63 -36.29 -0.47 36.71
CA SER A 63 -37.02 -1.73 36.62
C SER A 63 -37.46 -2.02 35.20
N LEU A 64 -37.99 -1.00 34.53
CA LEU A 64 -38.42 -1.07 33.13
C LEU A 64 -37.24 -1.28 32.17
N LEU A 65 -36.11 -0.62 32.44
CA LEU A 65 -34.86 -0.83 31.67
C LEU A 65 -34.34 -2.25 31.79
N LYS A 66 -34.43 -2.86 32.97
CA LYS A 66 -34.01 -4.26 33.17
C LYS A 66 -34.90 -5.23 32.37
N GLU A 67 -36.22 -5.05 32.45
CA GLU A 67 -37.19 -5.86 31.70
C GLU A 67 -36.98 -5.75 30.19
N LEU A 68 -36.77 -4.52 29.67
CA LEU A 68 -36.48 -4.30 28.24
C LEU A 68 -35.17 -4.99 27.81
N ASN A 69 -34.10 -4.92 28.62
CA ASN A 69 -32.84 -5.61 28.36
C ASN A 69 -33.01 -7.13 28.36
N ASP A 70 -33.74 -7.70 29.32
CA ASP A 70 -34.00 -9.16 29.37
C ASP A 70 -34.77 -9.63 28.14
N ASN A 71 -35.72 -8.84 27.64
CA ASN A 71 -36.45 -9.14 26.42
C ASN A 71 -35.56 -9.06 25.17
N ILE A 72 -34.66 -8.05 25.09
CA ILE A 72 -33.68 -7.94 24.01
C ILE A 72 -32.73 -9.15 24.00
N LEU A 73 -32.25 -9.61 25.15
CA LEU A 73 -31.39 -10.77 25.27
C LEU A 73 -32.08 -12.04 24.77
N LYS A 74 -33.31 -12.29 25.21
CA LYS A 74 -34.12 -13.46 24.75
C LYS A 74 -34.31 -13.48 23.23
N LEU A 75 -34.67 -12.33 22.64
CA LEU A 75 -34.84 -12.22 21.19
C LEU A 75 -33.52 -12.44 20.43
N ARG A 76 -32.40 -11.94 20.96
CA ARG A 76 -31.07 -12.18 20.36
C ARG A 76 -30.69 -13.65 20.43
N GLU A 77 -30.98 -14.33 21.53
CA GLU A 77 -30.75 -15.79 21.65
C GLU A 77 -31.61 -16.57 20.65
N GLU A 78 -32.90 -16.22 20.51
CA GLU A 78 -33.79 -16.84 19.53
C GLU A 78 -33.29 -16.64 18.10
N LYS A 79 -32.88 -15.41 17.75
CA LYS A 79 -32.25 -15.11 16.48
C LYS A 79 -31.01 -15.97 16.24
N ASN A 80 -30.12 -16.03 17.21
CA ASN A 80 -28.88 -16.82 17.12
C ASN A 80 -29.14 -18.31 16.96
N LYS A 81 -30.17 -18.86 17.59
CA LYS A 81 -30.59 -20.27 17.40
C LYS A 81 -31.01 -20.52 15.95
N ILE A 82 -31.83 -19.64 15.40
CA ILE A 82 -32.27 -19.77 14.00
C ILE A 82 -31.07 -19.69 13.06
N LEU A 83 -30.20 -18.67 13.21
CA LEU A 83 -29.02 -18.49 12.37
C LEU A 83 -28.07 -19.70 12.43
N LYS A 84 -27.86 -20.29 13.60
CA LYS A 84 -27.08 -21.52 13.74
C LYS A 84 -27.73 -22.71 13.02
N THR A 85 -29.06 -22.86 13.09
CA THR A 85 -29.78 -23.93 12.42
C THR A 85 -29.65 -23.88 10.90
N ILE A 86 -29.59 -22.66 10.33
CA ILE A 86 -29.44 -22.44 8.90
C ILE A 86 -27.98 -22.23 8.47
N ASN A 87 -27.02 -22.40 9.40
CA ASN A 87 -25.58 -22.29 9.20
C ASN A 87 -25.11 -20.92 8.62
N ILE A 88 -25.76 -19.84 9.08
CA ILE A 88 -25.45 -18.45 8.67
C ILE A 88 -24.73 -17.75 9.84
N SER A 89 -23.57 -17.12 9.55
CA SER A 89 -22.85 -16.28 10.51
C SER A 89 -23.46 -14.89 10.62
N GLN A 90 -23.15 -14.16 11.72
CA GLN A 90 -23.61 -12.78 11.90
C GLN A 90 -23.02 -11.84 10.85
N ASP A 91 -21.81 -12.11 10.35
CA ASP A 91 -21.14 -11.31 9.32
C ASP A 91 -21.88 -11.30 7.97
N PHE A 92 -22.81 -12.25 7.77
CA PHE A 92 -23.65 -12.28 6.58
C PHE A 92 -24.47 -11.01 6.37
N PHE A 93 -24.84 -10.33 7.46
CA PHE A 93 -25.64 -9.10 7.43
C PHE A 93 -24.79 -7.83 7.30
N GLU A 94 -23.48 -7.95 7.49
CA GLU A 94 -22.59 -6.80 7.43
C GLU A 94 -22.20 -6.44 5.99
N PRO A 95 -22.10 -5.15 5.64
CA PRO A 95 -21.56 -4.74 4.36
C PRO A 95 -20.09 -5.17 4.19
N HIS A 96 -19.77 -5.70 3.03
CA HIS A 96 -18.39 -6.06 2.68
C HIS A 96 -17.69 -4.86 2.05
N TYR A 97 -16.91 -4.13 2.87
CA TYR A 97 -16.12 -2.99 2.41
C TYR A 97 -14.76 -3.45 1.88
N GLU A 98 -14.25 -2.77 0.85
CA GLU A 98 -12.87 -3.00 0.36
C GLU A 98 -11.83 -2.59 1.43
N CYS A 99 -12.07 -1.48 2.12
CA CYS A 99 -11.22 -1.01 3.20
C CYS A 99 -11.93 -1.17 4.56
N ASN A 100 -11.49 -2.12 5.35
CA ASN A 100 -12.06 -2.37 6.68
C ASN A 100 -11.77 -1.26 7.69
N ILE A 101 -10.73 -0.43 7.47
CA ILE A 101 -10.33 0.64 8.38
C ILE A 101 -11.31 1.82 8.27
N CYS A 102 -11.55 2.33 7.06
CA CYS A 102 -12.41 3.50 6.86
C CYS A 102 -13.82 3.12 6.38
N LYS A 103 -14.11 1.83 6.17
CA LYS A 103 -15.39 1.35 5.61
C LYS A 103 -15.77 2.09 4.33
N ASP A 104 -14.81 2.20 3.43
CA ASP A 104 -14.90 2.89 2.14
C ASP A 104 -15.36 4.37 2.21
N SER A 105 -15.15 5.02 3.36
CA SER A 105 -15.37 6.48 3.48
C SER A 105 -14.16 7.31 3.02
N GLY A 106 -12.97 6.71 2.98
CA GLY A 106 -11.69 7.37 2.72
C GLY A 106 -11.13 8.13 3.93
N TYR A 107 -11.87 8.27 5.03
CA TYR A 107 -11.49 9.04 6.20
C TYR A 107 -11.63 8.23 7.49
N ILE A 108 -10.82 8.59 8.49
CA ILE A 108 -10.78 7.96 9.81
C ILE A 108 -10.99 9.05 10.86
N ASN A 109 -11.87 8.80 11.82
CA ASN A 109 -12.03 9.64 13.00
C ASN A 109 -11.01 9.22 14.06
N ASN A 110 -10.14 10.12 14.44
CA ASN A 110 -9.14 9.91 15.47
C ASN A 110 -9.73 10.07 16.87
N LYS A 111 -9.00 9.60 17.89
CA LYS A 111 -9.44 9.69 19.30
C LYS A 111 -9.55 11.12 19.84
N ASP A 112 -8.85 12.06 19.22
CA ASP A 112 -8.85 13.50 19.53
C ASP A 112 -9.96 14.28 18.78
N TYR A 113 -10.94 13.57 18.20
CA TYR A 113 -12.03 14.13 17.40
C TYR A 113 -11.60 14.81 16.10
N THR A 114 -10.35 14.66 15.68
CA THR A 114 -9.90 15.09 14.35
C THR A 114 -10.19 14.02 13.29
N THR A 115 -10.32 14.47 12.06
CA THR A 115 -10.49 13.54 10.91
C THR A 115 -9.23 13.54 10.08
N SER A 116 -8.72 12.34 9.77
CA SER A 116 -7.55 12.15 8.90
C SER A 116 -7.88 11.29 7.69
N MET A 117 -7.13 11.48 6.60
CA MET A 117 -7.27 10.61 5.43
C MET A 117 -6.79 9.20 5.76
N CYS A 118 -7.57 8.20 5.36
CA CYS A 118 -7.16 6.81 5.44
C CYS A 118 -5.98 6.53 4.49
N SER A 119 -5.13 5.56 4.85
CA SER A 119 -4.01 5.13 3.99
C SER A 119 -4.47 4.71 2.59
N CYS A 120 -5.62 4.05 2.47
CA CYS A 120 -6.19 3.65 1.18
C CYS A 120 -6.52 4.86 0.28
N LEU A 121 -7.06 5.95 0.84
CA LEU A 121 -7.33 7.18 0.09
C LEU A 121 -6.04 7.89 -0.30
N LYS A 122 -5.07 7.99 0.62
CA LYS A 122 -3.75 8.57 0.35
C LYS A 122 -3.04 7.82 -0.78
N GLN A 123 -3.08 6.47 -0.75
CA GLN A 123 -2.48 5.66 -1.81
C GLN A 123 -3.13 5.94 -3.17
N LYS A 124 -4.46 5.97 -3.26
CA LYS A 124 -5.14 6.29 -4.52
C LYS A 124 -4.83 7.70 -5.05
N LEU A 125 -4.58 8.65 -4.15
CA LEU A 125 -4.11 9.98 -4.55
C LEU A 125 -2.69 9.93 -5.12
N TYR A 126 -1.76 9.22 -4.47
CA TYR A 126 -0.41 9.02 -5.01
C TYR A 126 -0.44 8.32 -6.36
N ASP A 127 -1.28 7.28 -6.50
CA ASP A 127 -1.45 6.56 -7.76
C ASP A 127 -1.94 7.46 -8.88
N ALA A 128 -2.92 8.32 -8.59
CA ALA A 128 -3.49 9.21 -9.57
C ALA A 128 -2.57 10.40 -9.94
N GLN A 129 -1.75 10.87 -9.02
CA GLN A 129 -0.91 12.06 -9.20
C GLN A 129 0.50 11.72 -9.67
N TYR A 130 1.12 10.69 -9.09
CA TYR A 130 2.56 10.45 -9.23
C TYR A 130 2.90 9.09 -9.83
N ASN A 131 2.10 8.07 -9.59
CA ASN A 131 2.44 6.69 -9.91
C ASN A 131 1.88 6.22 -11.27
N LYS A 132 1.18 7.08 -12.02
CA LYS A 132 0.41 6.72 -13.24
C LYS A 132 1.16 5.84 -14.25
N ALA A 133 2.46 6.03 -14.42
CA ALA A 133 3.25 5.30 -15.40
C ALA A 133 3.74 3.92 -14.89
N ASN A 134 3.86 3.74 -13.59
CA ASN A 134 4.57 2.59 -12.98
C ASN A 134 3.62 1.62 -12.26
N ILE A 135 2.46 2.10 -11.79
CA ILE A 135 1.49 1.28 -11.04
C ILE A 135 0.60 0.42 -11.93
N SER A 136 0.46 0.72 -13.22
CA SER A 136 -0.31 -0.14 -14.15
C SER A 136 0.18 -1.60 -14.16
N ASN A 137 1.37 -1.87 -13.63
CA ASN A 137 1.99 -3.19 -13.58
C ASN A 137 1.97 -3.85 -12.19
N LEU A 138 1.49 -3.18 -11.12
CA LEU A 138 1.50 -3.76 -9.76
C LEU A 138 0.68 -5.05 -9.67
N ASP A 139 -0.47 -5.11 -10.36
CA ASP A 139 -1.31 -6.31 -10.36
C ASP A 139 -0.63 -7.51 -11.02
N THR A 140 0.28 -7.27 -11.97
CA THR A 140 0.99 -8.30 -12.73
C THR A 140 2.41 -8.56 -12.24
N GLN A 141 3.01 -7.60 -11.52
CA GLN A 141 4.38 -7.69 -10.98
C GLN A 141 4.33 -7.85 -9.46
N ASN A 142 4.09 -9.08 -9.01
CA ASN A 142 4.03 -9.46 -7.61
C ASN A 142 4.85 -10.74 -7.36
N PHE A 143 5.05 -11.13 -6.11
CA PHE A 143 5.83 -12.32 -5.78
C PHE A 143 5.20 -13.64 -6.26
N ASP A 144 3.87 -13.68 -6.47
CA ASP A 144 3.17 -14.88 -6.97
C ASP A 144 3.44 -15.10 -8.46
N THR A 145 3.66 -14.01 -9.22
CA THR A 145 3.97 -14.05 -10.65
C THR A 145 5.48 -14.05 -10.94
N PHE A 146 6.31 -13.95 -9.88
CA PHE A 146 7.76 -14.02 -10.01
C PHE A 146 8.21 -15.43 -10.35
N SER A 147 9.06 -15.58 -11.39
CA SER A 147 9.66 -16.85 -11.76
C SER A 147 11.18 -16.72 -11.84
N ASP A 148 11.89 -17.55 -11.08
CA ASP A 148 13.35 -17.65 -11.12
C ASP A 148 13.85 -18.52 -12.29
N LEU A 149 12.95 -19.23 -13.00
CA LEU A 149 13.26 -20.06 -14.14
C LEU A 149 13.86 -19.27 -15.32
N TYR A 150 13.59 -17.96 -15.38
CA TYR A 150 14.20 -17.09 -16.39
C TYR A 150 15.69 -16.82 -16.15
N TYR A 151 16.22 -17.14 -14.98
CA TYR A 151 17.63 -16.97 -14.64
C TYR A 151 18.39 -18.27 -14.86
N SER A 152 19.64 -18.17 -15.36
CA SER A 152 20.49 -19.33 -15.57
C SER A 152 20.90 -19.96 -14.25
N ASP A 153 20.88 -21.30 -14.19
CA ASP A 153 21.41 -22.10 -13.09
C ASP A 153 22.92 -22.40 -13.25
N LYS A 154 23.53 -21.99 -14.38
CA LYS A 154 24.94 -22.21 -14.65
C LYS A 154 25.79 -21.13 -14.01
N ILE A 155 26.82 -21.54 -13.29
CA ILE A 155 27.87 -20.69 -12.76
C ILE A 155 28.81 -20.27 -13.88
N ASP A 156 29.12 -18.99 -13.99
CA ASP A 156 30.10 -18.43 -14.91
C ASP A 156 30.98 -17.41 -14.18
N GLU A 157 32.01 -17.92 -13.51
CA GLU A 157 32.94 -17.11 -12.72
C GLU A 157 33.70 -16.09 -13.58
N ASN A 158 33.99 -16.42 -14.84
CA ASN A 158 34.70 -15.50 -15.73
C ASN A 158 33.84 -14.29 -16.10
N LYS A 159 32.53 -14.50 -16.25
CA LYS A 159 31.59 -13.44 -16.65
C LYS A 159 31.09 -12.62 -15.47
N TYR A 160 30.80 -13.26 -14.34
CA TYR A 160 30.11 -12.62 -13.22
C TYR A 160 31.00 -12.38 -11.99
N HIS A 161 32.24 -12.92 -12.00
CA HIS A 161 33.20 -12.80 -10.90
C HIS A 161 32.65 -13.28 -9.56
N THR A 162 31.84 -14.33 -9.59
CA THR A 162 31.22 -14.96 -8.42
C THR A 162 31.05 -16.46 -8.63
N ASN A 163 30.97 -17.21 -7.55
CA ASN A 163 30.81 -18.66 -7.50
C ASN A 163 29.34 -19.12 -7.36
N ILE A 164 28.38 -18.22 -7.50
CA ILE A 164 26.95 -18.54 -7.50
C ILE A 164 26.34 -18.30 -8.88
N SER A 165 25.28 -19.03 -9.20
CA SER A 165 24.53 -18.84 -10.45
C SER A 165 23.62 -17.62 -10.39
N PRO A 166 23.21 -17.05 -11.56
CA PRO A 166 22.19 -15.99 -11.59
C PRO A 166 20.89 -16.38 -10.89
N ARG A 167 20.47 -17.65 -10.94
CA ARG A 167 19.26 -18.15 -10.26
C ARG A 167 19.42 -18.18 -8.74
N GLU A 168 20.54 -18.65 -8.24
CA GLU A 168 20.84 -18.60 -6.80
C GLU A 168 20.88 -17.16 -6.31
N ASN A 169 21.54 -16.26 -7.04
CA ASN A 169 21.63 -14.86 -6.69
C ASN A 169 20.27 -14.19 -6.61
N ILE A 170 19.39 -14.39 -7.58
CA ILE A 170 18.06 -13.75 -7.56
C ILE A 170 17.19 -14.30 -6.43
N ASN A 171 17.35 -15.56 -6.04
CA ASN A 171 16.67 -16.13 -4.89
C ASN A 171 17.19 -15.52 -3.57
N LEU A 172 18.50 -15.31 -3.42
CA LEU A 172 19.08 -14.59 -2.28
C LEU A 172 18.54 -13.15 -2.21
N ILE A 173 18.47 -12.46 -3.36
CA ILE A 173 17.88 -11.09 -3.42
C ILE A 173 16.40 -11.13 -3.02
N LYS A 174 15.65 -12.12 -3.47
CA LYS A 174 14.24 -12.29 -3.08
C LYS A 174 14.08 -12.48 -1.57
N ASP A 175 14.96 -13.24 -0.93
CA ASP A 175 14.96 -13.42 0.52
C ASP A 175 15.27 -12.11 1.26
N ILE A 176 16.19 -11.28 0.72
CA ILE A 176 16.44 -9.93 1.25
C ILE A 176 15.18 -9.06 1.13
N CYS A 177 14.45 -9.15 -0.01
CA CYS A 177 13.19 -8.42 -0.20
C CYS A 177 12.13 -8.84 0.83
N PHE A 178 11.98 -10.14 1.12
CA PHE A 178 11.04 -10.61 2.13
C PHE A 178 11.42 -10.12 3.53
N LYS A 179 12.70 -10.21 3.92
CA LYS A 179 13.18 -9.66 5.20
C LYS A 179 12.92 -8.16 5.31
N PHE A 180 13.13 -7.41 4.23
CA PHE A 180 12.83 -5.98 4.18
C PHE A 180 11.33 -5.72 4.41
N ILE A 181 10.44 -6.50 3.79
CA ILE A 181 8.99 -6.37 3.95
C ILE A 181 8.54 -6.75 5.37
N GLU A 182 9.10 -7.80 5.94
CA GLU A 182 8.80 -8.26 7.30
C GLU A 182 9.20 -7.21 8.34
N ASN A 183 10.43 -6.68 8.21
CA ASN A 183 11.02 -5.73 9.14
C ASN A 183 10.83 -4.27 8.72
N PHE A 184 9.83 -3.98 7.88
CA PHE A 184 9.64 -2.64 7.31
C PHE A 184 9.55 -1.53 8.36
N GLU A 185 8.94 -1.82 9.51
CA GLU A 185 8.77 -0.89 10.63
C GLU A 185 9.92 -0.89 11.64
N ASP A 186 10.96 -1.72 11.43
CA ASP A 186 12.16 -1.67 12.26
C ASP A 186 13.04 -0.50 11.83
N PRO A 187 13.38 0.44 12.74
CA PRO A 187 14.31 1.52 12.44
C PRO A 187 15.68 1.04 11.93
N ASN A 188 16.14 -0.13 12.40
CA ASN A 188 17.44 -0.70 12.04
C ASN A 188 17.44 -1.41 10.67
N GLN A 189 16.26 -1.73 10.11
CA GLN A 189 16.18 -2.29 8.78
C GLN A 189 16.71 -1.28 7.76
N LYS A 190 17.77 -1.64 7.03
CA LYS A 190 18.35 -0.80 5.99
C LYS A 190 17.40 -0.62 4.80
N ASN A 191 17.62 0.43 4.04
CA ASN A 191 17.01 0.65 2.72
C ASN A 191 17.57 -0.34 1.70
N LEU A 192 17.02 -0.39 0.47
CA LEU A 192 17.49 -1.28 -0.58
C LEU A 192 18.08 -0.50 -1.77
N LEU A 193 19.25 -0.92 -2.23
CA LEU A 193 19.87 -0.46 -3.48
C LEU A 193 19.99 -1.64 -4.45
N PHE A 194 19.21 -1.61 -5.53
CA PHE A 194 19.26 -2.59 -6.62
C PHE A 194 20.19 -2.08 -7.71
N THR A 195 21.30 -2.76 -7.95
CA THR A 195 22.28 -2.41 -8.98
C THR A 195 22.51 -3.59 -9.94
N GLY A 196 22.78 -3.29 -11.19
CA GLY A 196 23.04 -4.29 -12.23
C GLY A 196 22.44 -3.92 -13.57
N ASN A 197 22.77 -4.65 -14.62
CA ASN A 197 22.35 -4.38 -16.00
C ASN A 197 20.82 -4.31 -16.17
N THR A 198 20.37 -3.79 -17.32
CA THR A 198 18.95 -3.77 -17.68
C THR A 198 18.39 -5.19 -17.87
N GLY A 199 17.08 -5.35 -17.69
CA GLY A 199 16.39 -6.61 -17.95
C GLY A 199 16.62 -7.71 -16.92
N LEU A 200 17.13 -7.40 -15.72
CA LEU A 200 17.42 -8.37 -14.66
C LEU A 200 16.36 -8.42 -13.53
N GLY A 201 15.22 -7.76 -13.70
CA GLY A 201 14.10 -7.86 -12.75
C GLY A 201 14.11 -6.85 -11.60
N LYS A 202 14.99 -5.83 -11.59
CA LYS A 202 15.03 -4.78 -10.55
C LYS A 202 13.67 -4.09 -10.37
N THR A 203 13.11 -3.54 -11.46
CA THR A 203 11.79 -2.90 -11.48
C THR A 203 10.68 -3.86 -11.03
N PHE A 204 10.76 -5.14 -11.44
CA PHE A 204 9.80 -6.17 -11.03
C PHE A 204 9.80 -6.38 -9.52
N LEU A 205 10.96 -6.58 -8.90
CA LEU A 205 11.05 -6.77 -7.46
C LEU A 205 10.68 -5.50 -6.69
N SER A 206 11.04 -4.31 -7.20
CA SER A 206 10.58 -3.04 -6.62
C SER A 206 9.06 -2.95 -6.61
N SER A 207 8.40 -3.34 -7.71
CA SER A 207 6.93 -3.38 -7.81
C SER A 207 6.31 -4.44 -6.89
N ALA A 208 6.92 -5.63 -6.80
CA ALA A 208 6.45 -6.68 -5.90
C ALA A 208 6.52 -6.27 -4.44
N ILE A 209 7.62 -5.60 -4.01
CA ILE A 209 7.73 -5.04 -2.66
C ILE A 209 6.67 -3.95 -2.45
N ALA A 210 6.48 -3.03 -3.41
CA ALA A 210 5.47 -1.98 -3.32
C ALA A 210 4.08 -2.56 -3.05
N ASN A 211 3.70 -3.62 -3.77
CA ASN A 211 2.43 -4.31 -3.62
C ASN A 211 2.24 -4.85 -2.18
N GLU A 212 3.24 -5.54 -1.64
CA GLU A 212 3.17 -6.09 -0.28
C GLU A 212 3.11 -4.99 0.79
N ILE A 213 3.83 -3.90 0.61
CA ILE A 213 3.82 -2.76 1.53
C ILE A 213 2.46 -2.03 1.50
N ILE A 214 1.84 -1.89 0.33
CA ILE A 214 0.47 -1.36 0.19
C ILE A 214 -0.55 -2.28 0.89
N LYS A 215 -0.44 -3.60 0.74
CA LYS A 215 -1.29 -4.57 1.44
C LYS A 215 -1.18 -4.46 2.97
N LYS A 216 0.01 -4.08 3.49
CA LYS A 216 0.21 -3.76 4.91
C LYS A 216 -0.38 -2.39 5.33
N GLY A 217 -1.07 -1.68 4.45
CA GLY A 217 -1.72 -0.38 4.73
C GLY A 217 -0.76 0.81 4.74
N LYS A 218 0.48 0.65 4.23
CA LYS A 218 1.46 1.73 4.09
C LYS A 218 1.32 2.41 2.73
N ASN A 219 1.79 3.65 2.65
CA ASN A 219 1.76 4.40 1.41
C ASN A 219 3.08 4.27 0.65
N VAL A 220 2.97 4.11 -0.66
CA VAL A 220 4.11 3.95 -1.57
C VAL A 220 4.04 5.02 -2.65
N LEU A 221 5.16 5.69 -2.87
CA LEU A 221 5.38 6.59 -3.99
C LEU A 221 6.46 5.99 -4.88
N TYR A 222 6.11 5.72 -6.14
CA TYR A 222 6.99 5.06 -7.12
C TYR A 222 7.20 5.99 -8.31
N GLN A 223 8.43 6.45 -8.50
CA GLN A 223 8.80 7.29 -9.64
C GLN A 223 10.17 6.90 -10.20
N THR A 224 10.37 7.16 -11.50
CA THR A 224 11.72 7.12 -12.06
C THR A 224 12.48 8.37 -11.62
N ALA A 225 13.80 8.25 -11.45
CA ALA A 225 14.66 9.36 -11.02
C ALA A 225 14.52 10.62 -11.90
N PRO A 226 14.48 10.51 -13.26
CA PRO A 226 14.27 11.69 -14.11
C PRO A 226 12.95 12.41 -13.80
N VAL A 227 11.83 11.69 -13.77
CA VAL A 227 10.50 12.28 -13.56
C VAL A 227 10.38 12.92 -12.18
N MET A 228 10.89 12.26 -11.15
CA MET A 228 10.88 12.78 -9.79
C MET A 228 11.68 14.08 -9.67
N LEU A 229 12.92 14.07 -10.16
CA LEU A 229 13.82 15.23 -10.04
C LEU A 229 13.34 16.41 -10.89
N ASP A 230 12.83 16.16 -12.10
CA ASP A 230 12.26 17.22 -12.95
C ASP A 230 11.03 17.85 -12.29
N SER A 231 10.15 17.05 -11.69
CA SER A 231 8.97 17.55 -10.96
C SER A 231 9.34 18.45 -9.78
N ILE A 232 10.40 18.10 -9.04
CA ILE A 232 10.90 18.90 -7.92
C ILE A 232 11.50 20.21 -8.42
N ILE A 233 12.28 20.17 -9.50
CA ILE A 233 12.86 21.37 -10.11
C ILE A 233 11.78 22.30 -10.63
N ASP A 234 10.76 21.78 -11.31
CA ASP A 234 9.62 22.57 -11.78
C ASP A 234 8.86 23.22 -10.62
N TYR A 235 8.73 22.53 -9.49
CA TYR A 235 8.17 23.10 -8.26
C TYR A 235 9.05 24.24 -7.73
N ARG A 236 10.37 24.04 -7.64
CA ARG A 236 11.34 25.07 -7.16
C ARG A 236 11.32 26.34 -8.01
N PHE A 237 11.11 26.21 -9.32
CA PHE A 237 11.00 27.34 -10.25
C PHE A 237 9.58 27.92 -10.38
N GLY A 238 8.62 27.44 -9.59
CA GLY A 238 7.24 27.92 -9.65
C GLY A 238 6.49 27.54 -10.93
N LYS A 239 7.02 26.61 -11.73
CA LYS A 239 6.37 26.09 -12.94
C LYS A 239 5.28 25.06 -12.61
N SER A 240 5.42 24.34 -11.51
CA SER A 240 4.43 23.39 -11.03
C SER A 240 3.53 24.05 -9.98
N LYS A 241 2.21 23.80 -10.08
CA LYS A 241 1.21 24.20 -9.06
C LYS A 241 1.08 23.17 -7.94
N ASP A 242 1.82 22.07 -7.98
CA ASP A 242 1.76 21.03 -6.98
C ASP A 242 2.67 21.37 -5.80
N SER A 243 2.10 22.05 -4.81
CA SER A 243 2.81 22.44 -3.58
C SER A 243 3.19 21.25 -2.67
N ASN A 244 2.63 20.06 -2.92
CA ASN A 244 2.74 18.92 -2.00
C ASN A 244 3.74 17.86 -2.47
N ILE A 245 4.35 18.00 -3.66
CA ILE A 245 5.23 16.96 -4.22
C ILE A 245 6.42 16.67 -3.33
N LEU A 246 7.10 17.70 -2.86
CA LEU A 246 8.28 17.55 -2.01
C LEU A 246 7.91 16.93 -0.65
N ASP A 247 6.84 17.40 -0.03
CA ASP A 247 6.34 16.84 1.22
C ASP A 247 5.95 15.37 1.05
N SER A 248 5.29 15.03 -0.04
CA SER A 248 4.92 13.64 -0.37
C SER A 248 6.16 12.75 -0.49
N ILE A 249 7.19 13.19 -1.24
CA ILE A 249 8.44 12.45 -1.42
C ILE A 249 9.19 12.27 -0.10
N LEU A 250 9.24 13.29 0.73
CA LEU A 250 9.96 13.24 2.00
C LEU A 250 9.26 12.38 3.07
N ASN A 251 7.92 12.35 3.07
CA ASN A 251 7.13 11.76 4.16
C ASN A 251 6.37 10.48 3.79
N VAL A 252 6.40 10.00 2.53
CA VAL A 252 5.80 8.70 2.19
C VAL A 252 6.50 7.56 2.91
N ASP A 253 5.75 6.50 3.30
CA ASP A 253 6.32 5.36 4.04
C ASP A 253 7.42 4.67 3.22
N LEU A 254 7.15 4.34 1.96
CA LEU A 254 8.10 3.79 1.01
C LEU A 254 8.23 4.69 -0.22
N LEU A 255 9.43 5.17 -0.47
CA LEU A 255 9.80 5.84 -1.72
C LEU A 255 10.58 4.86 -2.60
N ILE A 256 10.15 4.69 -3.86
CA ILE A 256 10.89 3.92 -4.86
C ILE A 256 11.36 4.89 -5.94
N ILE A 257 12.69 4.99 -6.08
CA ILE A 257 13.38 5.77 -7.11
C ILE A 257 13.94 4.77 -8.12
N ASP A 258 13.26 4.63 -9.25
CA ASP A 258 13.66 3.68 -10.30
C ASP A 258 14.55 4.35 -11.35
N ASP A 259 15.44 3.57 -11.96
CA ASP A 259 16.33 3.98 -13.04
C ASP A 259 17.21 5.19 -12.71
N LEU A 260 17.77 5.24 -11.49
CA LEU A 260 18.78 6.25 -11.12
C LEU A 260 19.99 6.14 -12.06
N GLY A 261 20.43 7.27 -12.61
CA GLY A 261 21.53 7.36 -13.58
C GLY A 261 21.07 7.53 -15.02
N THR A 262 19.75 7.64 -15.26
CA THR A 262 19.19 7.92 -16.59
C THR A 262 18.77 9.39 -16.75
N GLU A 263 18.80 10.16 -15.68
CA GLU A 263 18.50 11.59 -15.69
C GLU A 263 19.63 12.43 -16.30
N CYS A 264 19.27 13.54 -16.96
CA CYS A 264 20.27 14.55 -17.30
C CYS A 264 20.80 15.21 -16.03
N ILE A 265 22.05 14.91 -15.70
CA ILE A 265 22.70 15.31 -14.47
C ILE A 265 23.05 16.81 -14.51
N ASN A 266 22.68 17.54 -13.45
CA ASN A 266 23.14 18.88 -13.15
C ASN A 266 23.27 19.10 -11.63
N ASN A 267 23.97 20.15 -11.22
CA ASN A 267 24.21 20.43 -9.80
C ASN A 267 22.92 20.55 -8.96
N MET A 268 21.82 21.03 -9.55
CA MET A 268 20.55 21.14 -8.84
C MET A 268 19.94 19.76 -8.57
N LYS A 269 19.93 18.87 -9.56
CA LYS A 269 19.42 17.51 -9.38
C LYS A 269 20.20 16.73 -8.33
N PHE A 270 21.53 16.91 -8.29
CA PHE A 270 22.36 16.33 -7.22
C PHE A 270 21.99 16.86 -5.85
N THR A 271 21.80 18.17 -5.74
CA THR A 271 21.43 18.79 -4.46
C THR A 271 20.08 18.29 -3.99
N GLU A 272 19.08 18.20 -4.87
CA GLU A 272 17.76 17.70 -4.50
C GLU A 272 17.78 16.20 -4.17
N LEU A 273 18.49 15.38 -4.93
CA LEU A 273 18.66 13.95 -4.61
C LEU A 273 19.33 13.74 -3.25
N PHE A 274 20.43 14.48 -2.99
CA PHE A 274 21.09 14.46 -1.69
C PHE A 274 20.14 14.85 -0.56
N ASN A 275 19.40 15.93 -0.73
CA ASN A 275 18.44 16.41 0.26
C ASN A 275 17.36 15.38 0.55
N ILE A 276 16.81 14.72 -0.48
CA ILE A 276 15.81 13.66 -0.32
C ILE A 276 16.37 12.50 0.48
N ILE A 277 17.49 11.94 0.04
CA ILE A 277 18.11 10.78 0.69
C ILE A 277 18.45 11.12 2.13
N ASN A 278 19.11 12.25 2.37
CA ASN A 278 19.55 12.67 3.69
C ASN A 278 18.39 12.95 4.63
N THR A 279 17.36 13.68 4.18
CA THR A 279 16.20 14.01 5.02
C THR A 279 15.42 12.76 5.40
N ARG A 280 15.25 11.82 4.47
CA ARG A 280 14.56 10.57 4.75
C ARG A 280 15.34 9.67 5.72
N LEU A 281 16.67 9.61 5.60
CA LEU A 281 17.54 8.86 6.52
C LEU A 281 17.55 9.44 7.94
N LEU A 282 17.41 10.76 8.06
CA LEU A 282 17.45 11.47 9.35
C LEU A 282 16.08 11.69 9.97
N ASN A 283 15.01 11.20 9.36
CA ASN A 283 13.65 11.39 9.88
C ASN A 283 13.44 10.58 11.17
N GLN A 284 13.43 11.30 12.30
CA GLN A 284 13.19 10.69 13.62
C GLN A 284 11.70 10.57 13.99
N ASN A 285 10.85 11.31 13.31
CA ASN A 285 9.41 11.36 13.63
C ASN A 285 8.62 10.22 12.98
N LYS A 286 9.16 9.64 11.92
CA LYS A 286 8.49 8.61 11.14
C LYS A 286 9.52 7.69 10.50
N ILE A 287 9.26 6.38 10.56
CA ILE A 287 10.05 5.41 9.81
C ILE A 287 9.70 5.56 8.33
N THR A 288 10.69 5.94 7.53
CA THR A 288 10.59 6.04 6.08
C THR A 288 11.65 5.16 5.44
N LYS A 289 11.25 4.35 4.46
CA LYS A 289 12.17 3.46 3.74
C LYS A 289 12.26 3.87 2.27
N THR A 290 13.42 3.63 1.67
CA THR A 290 13.68 3.99 0.28
C THR A 290 14.27 2.80 -0.46
N ILE A 291 13.76 2.53 -1.66
CA ILE A 291 14.36 1.60 -2.61
C ILE A 291 14.87 2.42 -3.79
N ILE A 292 16.10 2.17 -4.18
CA ILE A 292 16.69 2.80 -5.37
C ILE A 292 17.11 1.69 -6.33
N SER A 293 16.73 1.79 -7.58
CA SER A 293 17.26 0.94 -8.64
C SER A 293 18.18 1.73 -9.57
N THR A 294 19.22 1.09 -10.06
CA THR A 294 20.16 1.70 -11.01
C THR A 294 20.78 0.66 -11.92
N ASN A 295 21.11 1.08 -13.14
CA ASN A 295 21.91 0.28 -14.07
C ASN A 295 23.42 0.55 -13.92
N LEU A 296 23.80 1.50 -13.07
CA LEU A 296 25.20 1.84 -12.82
C LEU A 296 25.82 0.87 -11.81
N SER A 297 27.06 0.50 -12.03
CA SER A 297 27.89 -0.15 -11.01
C SER A 297 28.22 0.81 -9.88
N LEU A 298 28.58 0.31 -8.70
CA LEU A 298 29.03 1.17 -7.59
C LEU A 298 30.17 2.11 -8.01
N LYS A 299 31.12 1.61 -8.83
CA LYS A 299 32.21 2.44 -9.37
C LYS A 299 31.68 3.60 -10.22
N ASN A 300 30.69 3.32 -11.08
CA ASN A 300 30.09 4.35 -11.92
C ASN A 300 29.21 5.32 -11.12
N LEU A 301 28.58 4.84 -10.04
CA LEU A 301 27.90 5.76 -9.10
C LEU A 301 28.88 6.75 -8.47
N TYR A 302 30.08 6.30 -8.03
CA TYR A 302 31.12 7.18 -7.51
C TYR A 302 31.65 8.18 -8.56
N SER A 303 31.67 7.79 -9.83
CA SER A 303 32.13 8.68 -10.91
C SER A 303 31.06 9.70 -11.34
N ASN A 304 29.78 9.36 -11.23
CA ASN A 304 28.69 10.14 -11.76
C ASN A 304 27.96 10.98 -10.70
N TYR A 305 28.06 10.62 -9.42
CA TYR A 305 27.36 11.30 -8.32
C TYR A 305 28.34 11.85 -7.29
N ASP A 306 27.88 12.84 -6.54
CA ASP A 306 28.62 13.40 -5.42
C ASP A 306 28.94 12.29 -4.38
N GLU A 307 30.19 12.29 -3.89
CA GLU A 307 30.67 11.32 -2.90
C GLU A 307 29.75 11.23 -1.66
N ARG A 308 29.15 12.35 -1.26
CA ARG A 308 28.22 12.39 -0.13
C ARG A 308 26.96 11.56 -0.36
N ILE A 309 26.43 11.50 -1.61
CA ILE A 309 25.31 10.65 -1.97
C ILE A 309 25.72 9.19 -1.88
N VAL A 310 26.83 8.83 -2.54
CA VAL A 310 27.26 7.44 -2.62
C VAL A 310 27.64 6.89 -1.24
N SER A 311 28.31 7.70 -0.41
CA SER A 311 28.62 7.34 0.97
C SER A 311 27.35 6.97 1.79
N ARG A 312 26.25 7.71 1.60
CA ARG A 312 24.96 7.39 2.26
C ARG A 312 24.33 6.12 1.71
N LEU A 313 24.39 5.90 0.41
CA LEU A 313 23.89 4.68 -0.21
C LEU A 313 24.65 3.46 0.31
N VAL A 314 25.98 3.51 0.34
CA VAL A 314 26.79 2.38 0.82
C VAL A 314 26.60 2.14 2.32
N GLY A 315 26.50 3.19 3.13
CA GLY A 315 26.35 3.06 4.58
C GLY A 315 24.97 2.61 5.06
N ASN A 316 23.90 3.01 4.38
CA ASN A 316 22.53 2.89 4.90
C ASN A 316 21.59 2.01 4.04
N TYR A 317 22.12 1.38 2.99
CA TYR A 317 21.36 0.51 2.10
C TYR A 317 21.98 -0.88 2.06
N ASP A 318 21.15 -1.91 1.99
CA ASP A 318 21.56 -3.24 1.59
C ASP A 318 21.67 -3.28 0.07
N ILE A 319 22.86 -3.58 -0.43
CA ILE A 319 23.17 -3.52 -1.85
C ILE A 319 22.91 -4.89 -2.47
N CYS A 320 21.92 -4.97 -3.35
CA CYS A 320 21.56 -6.16 -4.10
C CYS A 320 22.14 -6.04 -5.51
N TYR A 321 23.13 -6.85 -5.82
CA TYR A 321 23.79 -6.88 -7.11
C TYR A 321 23.15 -7.89 -8.05
N PHE A 322 22.45 -7.41 -9.08
CA PHE A 322 21.80 -8.24 -10.10
C PHE A 322 22.75 -8.54 -11.23
N PHE A 323 22.89 -9.82 -11.56
CA PHE A 323 23.65 -10.26 -12.72
C PHE A 323 22.96 -11.43 -13.43
N GLY A 324 23.27 -11.62 -14.69
CA GLY A 324 22.65 -12.60 -15.56
C GLY A 324 22.44 -12.05 -16.97
N ASP A 325 21.69 -12.79 -17.77
CA ASP A 325 21.25 -12.37 -19.09
C ASP A 325 19.91 -11.63 -19.01
N ASP A 326 19.64 -10.74 -19.98
CA ASP A 326 18.37 -10.01 -20.03
C ASP A 326 17.19 -10.99 -20.21
N ILE A 327 16.34 -11.11 -19.17
CA ILE A 327 15.21 -12.04 -19.13
C ILE A 327 14.08 -11.68 -20.11
N ARG A 328 14.06 -10.46 -20.66
CA ARG A 328 13.05 -10.04 -21.65
C ARG A 328 13.17 -10.81 -22.95
N PHE A 329 14.39 -11.22 -23.33
CA PHE A 329 14.62 -12.03 -24.52
C PHE A 329 14.14 -13.46 -24.34
N LYS A 330 14.25 -14.03 -23.14
CA LYS A 330 13.79 -15.40 -22.85
C LYS A 330 12.25 -15.49 -22.86
N LYS A 331 11.55 -14.50 -22.33
CA LYS A 331 10.07 -14.44 -22.38
C LYS A 331 9.50 -14.39 -23.81
N LYS A 332 10.25 -13.82 -24.77
CA LYS A 332 9.81 -13.76 -26.18
C LYS A 332 10.00 -15.06 -26.95
N SER A 333 10.86 -15.96 -26.47
CA SER A 333 11.10 -17.26 -27.13
C SER A 333 10.14 -18.36 -26.66
N GLU A 334 9.35 -18.13 -25.63
CA GLU A 334 8.36 -19.09 -25.11
C GLU A 334 6.91 -18.77 -25.55
N ASN A 335 6.68 -17.61 -26.20
CA ASN A 335 5.42 -17.22 -26.85
C ASN A 335 5.54 -17.32 -28.38
#